data_b620ac5d9e60ea936b1d25835d491118
#
_entry.id   b620ac5d9e60ea936b1d25835d491118
#
_cell.length_a   1.000
_cell.length_b   1.000
_cell.length_c   1.000
_cell.angle_alpha   90.00
_cell.angle_beta   90.00
_cell.angle_gamma   90.00
#
_symmetry.space_group_name_H-M   'P 1'
#
loop_
_entity.id
_entity.type
_entity.pdbx_description
1 polymer ?
#
loop_
_entity_poly.entity_id
_entity_poly.type
_entity_poly.pdbx_seq_one_letter_code
_entity_poly.pdbx_strand_id
1 'polypeptide(L)'
;MRGVNFTAYQKRRALKYWLEEKMPVQKVCQKCKCTERSLWRWKKLYDGTLASLEPNTSRKNMIHPNSHTKEEFEYISKVFKAKPDFSFNEIYGILRTKHAYNRTYCGFYRFVVKKNLRPRQEIEKYVPKPYETPEMLGTKWQMDVKYVPVACYKGEMVHYDDNKYYQYTMIDEATRERFLFPYKEHNVSSTLDFVKRAIAYFGYAPETIQTDNGGEFTNVKKPGQKEPVKHGLDILLDKLHIRHQLIRAYTPRLNGKVERSHRSDQEGFYNTLTFKTYEELKKKMMQWNIRYNNRPHASLRNREGKKVWWTPLEKRADLLNLLQEKKEEFEVVRFVKVPRTIKQVYAVV
;
A
#
# COMPACT_ATOMS: atom_id res chain seq x y z
N MET A 1 28.16 12.57 5.08
CA MET A 1 28.22 13.36 6.33
C MET A 1 28.31 14.83 5.99
N ARG A 2 27.36 15.67 6.41
CA ARG A 2 27.48 17.12 6.26
C ARG A 2 28.56 17.60 7.22
N GLY A 3 29.59 18.31 6.71
CA GLY A 3 30.70 18.78 7.51
C GLY A 3 30.22 19.74 8.62
N VAL A 4 30.77 19.60 9.81
CA VAL A 4 30.50 20.48 10.94
C VAL A 4 31.06 21.87 10.59
N ASN A 5 30.20 22.91 10.56
CA ASN A 5 30.62 24.27 10.34
C ASN A 5 31.11 24.89 11.64
N PHE A 6 32.41 25.21 11.71
CA PHE A 6 33.02 25.87 12.87
C PHE A 6 32.95 27.40 12.68
N THR A 7 32.56 28.11 13.75
CA THR A 7 32.62 29.58 13.79
C THR A 7 34.08 30.06 13.87
N ALA A 8 34.38 31.30 13.50
CA ALA A 8 35.71 31.88 13.64
C ALA A 8 36.23 31.80 15.09
N TYR A 9 35.36 32.00 16.06
CA TYR A 9 35.67 31.87 17.48
C TYR A 9 36.08 30.45 17.86
N GLN A 10 35.36 29.43 17.38
CA GLN A 10 35.72 28.03 17.64
C GLN A 10 37.06 27.66 17.01
N LYS A 11 37.32 28.14 15.80
CA LYS A 11 38.62 27.93 15.14
C LYS A 11 39.76 28.59 15.91
N ARG A 12 39.58 29.86 16.32
CA ARG A 12 40.58 30.58 17.14
C ARG A 12 40.83 29.84 18.47
N ARG A 13 39.79 29.38 19.16
CA ARG A 13 39.94 28.64 20.42
C ARG A 13 40.78 27.37 20.25
N ALA A 14 40.53 26.63 19.16
CA ALA A 14 41.31 25.42 18.87
C ALA A 14 42.78 25.75 18.58
N LEU A 15 43.03 26.83 17.82
CA LEU A 15 44.40 27.31 17.55
C LEU A 15 45.09 27.79 18.83
N LYS A 16 44.39 28.47 19.74
CA LYS A 16 44.93 28.89 21.03
C LYS A 16 45.42 27.71 21.84
N TYR A 17 44.62 26.67 22.00
CA TYR A 17 45.04 25.43 22.71
C TYR A 17 46.28 24.82 22.08
N TRP A 18 46.41 24.84 20.76
CA TRP A 18 47.55 24.27 20.07
C TRP A 18 48.81 25.13 20.15
N LEU A 19 48.69 26.41 19.77
CA LEU A 19 49.86 27.29 19.54
C LEU A 19 50.32 28.00 20.81
N GLU A 20 49.40 28.46 21.67
CA GLU A 20 49.72 29.20 22.90
C GLU A 20 49.86 28.25 24.09
N GLU A 21 48.94 27.30 24.30
CA GLU A 21 48.96 26.35 25.43
C GLU A 21 49.77 25.08 25.12
N LYS A 22 50.40 24.98 23.93
CA LYS A 22 51.26 23.89 23.47
C LYS A 22 50.63 22.49 23.63
N MET A 23 49.28 22.39 23.54
CA MET A 23 48.58 21.14 23.67
C MET A 23 48.83 20.23 22.47
N PRO A 24 49.06 18.91 22.63
CA PRO A 24 49.22 17.98 21.52
C PRO A 24 48.03 17.99 20.57
N VAL A 25 48.28 17.98 19.25
CA VAL A 25 47.27 18.08 18.19
C VAL A 25 46.10 17.11 18.40
N GLN A 26 46.40 15.87 18.78
CA GLN A 26 45.38 14.84 19.03
C GLN A 26 44.41 15.23 20.17
N LYS A 27 44.95 15.79 21.27
CA LYS A 27 44.11 16.27 22.39
C LYS A 27 43.26 17.49 22.00
N VAL A 28 43.80 18.39 21.20
CA VAL A 28 43.04 19.54 20.68
C VAL A 28 41.89 19.04 19.78
N CYS A 29 42.17 18.10 18.90
CA CYS A 29 41.14 17.53 18.01
C CYS A 29 40.01 16.86 18.79
N GLN A 30 40.33 16.11 19.85
CA GLN A 30 39.33 15.50 20.73
C GLN A 30 38.52 16.57 21.49
N LYS A 31 39.19 17.56 22.09
CA LYS A 31 38.56 18.62 22.91
C LYS A 31 37.66 19.53 22.04
N CYS A 32 38.10 19.88 20.86
CA CYS A 32 37.38 20.80 19.95
C CYS A 32 36.50 20.06 18.94
N LYS A 33 36.45 18.74 18.94
CA LYS A 33 35.70 17.90 18.01
C LYS A 33 35.97 18.24 16.50
N CYS A 34 37.25 18.55 16.22
CA CYS A 34 37.69 18.85 14.85
C CYS A 34 38.69 17.80 14.35
N THR A 35 38.92 17.77 13.05
CA THR A 35 39.92 16.92 12.44
C THR A 35 41.27 17.61 12.40
N GLU A 36 42.36 16.84 12.46
CA GLU A 36 43.71 17.36 12.31
C GLU A 36 43.90 18.18 11.04
N ARG A 37 43.37 17.70 9.91
CA ARG A 37 43.35 18.44 8.61
C ARG A 37 42.64 19.80 8.72
N SER A 38 41.60 19.92 9.51
CA SER A 38 40.90 21.20 9.73
C SER A 38 41.76 22.13 10.57
N LEU A 39 42.42 21.61 11.59
CA LEU A 39 43.29 22.40 12.46
C LEU A 39 44.48 22.97 11.68
N TRP A 40 45.18 22.17 10.86
CA TRP A 40 46.26 22.63 9.99
C TRP A 40 45.78 23.67 8.97
N ARG A 41 44.61 23.48 8.40
CA ARG A 41 44.03 24.49 7.46
C ARG A 41 43.78 25.82 8.17
N TRP A 42 43.26 25.80 9.39
CA TRP A 42 43.02 27.03 10.16
C TRP A 42 44.31 27.70 10.55
N LYS A 43 45.36 26.97 10.93
CA LYS A 43 46.67 27.50 11.20
C LYS A 43 47.22 28.26 9.97
N LYS A 44 47.07 27.69 8.77
CA LYS A 44 47.53 28.31 7.52
C LYS A 44 46.78 29.61 7.20
N LEU A 45 45.52 29.75 7.62
CA LEU A 45 44.70 30.93 7.39
C LEU A 45 44.84 32.00 8.49
N TYR A 46 45.37 31.62 9.67
CA TYR A 46 45.38 32.48 10.83
C TYR A 46 46.58 33.45 10.80
N ASP A 47 46.27 34.75 10.74
CA ASP A 47 47.21 35.85 10.75
C ASP A 47 47.29 36.59 12.09
N GLY A 48 46.71 36.05 13.17
CA GLY A 48 46.58 36.66 14.47
C GLY A 48 45.22 37.32 14.73
N THR A 49 44.43 37.57 13.69
CA THR A 49 43.11 38.19 13.83
C THR A 49 41.95 37.19 13.73
N LEU A 50 40.81 37.51 14.33
CA LEU A 50 39.63 36.71 14.24
C LEU A 50 39.04 36.73 12.81
N ALA A 51 39.20 37.84 12.12
CA ALA A 51 38.72 38.09 10.76
C ALA A 51 39.32 37.09 9.75
N SER A 52 40.60 36.71 9.91
CA SER A 52 41.25 35.72 9.04
C SER A 52 40.63 34.35 9.06
N LEU A 53 39.91 34.01 10.15
CA LEU A 53 39.22 32.72 10.34
C LEU A 53 37.76 32.76 9.92
N GLU A 54 37.23 33.94 9.54
CA GLU A 54 35.88 34.03 9.01
C GLU A 54 35.75 33.34 7.64
N PRO A 55 34.58 32.79 7.31
CA PRO A 55 34.37 32.17 6.02
C PRO A 55 34.45 33.28 4.94
N ASN A 56 35.26 33.06 3.90
CA ASN A 56 35.35 33.97 2.76
C ASN A 56 33.95 34.07 2.10
N THR A 57 33.30 35.23 2.29
CA THR A 57 31.95 35.52 1.81
C THR A 57 31.94 36.13 0.41
N SER A 58 33.11 36.29 -0.21
CA SER A 58 33.23 36.91 -1.57
C SER A 58 32.33 36.22 -2.61
N ARG A 59 32.02 34.94 -2.46
CA ARG A 59 31.08 34.20 -3.32
C ARG A 59 29.60 34.50 -3.08
N LYS A 60 29.22 35.11 -1.94
CA LYS A 60 27.80 35.40 -1.65
C LYS A 60 27.18 36.42 -2.61
N ASN A 61 27.98 37.30 -3.16
CA ASN A 61 27.53 38.36 -4.06
C ASN A 61 27.81 38.07 -5.55
N MET A 62 28.41 36.92 -5.87
CA MET A 62 28.64 36.55 -7.26
C MET A 62 27.34 35.99 -7.87
N ILE A 63 26.85 36.65 -8.89
CA ILE A 63 25.78 36.14 -9.74
C ILE A 63 26.36 34.97 -10.54
N HIS A 64 25.81 33.76 -10.32
CA HIS A 64 26.28 32.59 -11.06
C HIS A 64 26.01 32.78 -12.56
N PRO A 65 26.96 32.48 -13.49
CA PRO A 65 26.79 32.66 -14.94
C PRO A 65 25.50 32.05 -15.50
N ASN A 66 25.04 30.94 -14.91
CA ASN A 66 23.81 30.28 -15.29
C ASN A 66 22.55 30.81 -14.55
N SER A 67 22.66 31.92 -13.79
CA SER A 67 21.48 32.54 -13.17
C SER A 67 20.63 33.22 -14.24
N HIS A 68 19.31 33.14 -14.06
CA HIS A 68 18.38 33.87 -14.93
C HIS A 68 18.54 35.37 -14.75
N THR A 69 18.50 36.10 -15.87
CA THR A 69 18.55 37.56 -15.87
C THR A 69 17.21 38.19 -15.46
N LYS A 70 17.20 39.48 -15.19
CA LYS A 70 15.94 40.20 -14.90
C LYS A 70 14.99 40.18 -16.09
N GLU A 71 15.53 40.35 -17.29
CA GLU A 71 14.76 40.31 -18.54
C GLU A 71 14.13 38.92 -18.77
N GLU A 72 14.89 37.83 -18.54
CA GLU A 72 14.37 36.48 -18.61
C GLU A 72 13.23 36.27 -17.62
N PHE A 73 13.34 36.81 -16.41
CA PHE A 73 12.27 36.73 -15.42
C PHE A 73 11.00 37.46 -15.87
N GLU A 74 11.14 38.65 -16.45
CA GLU A 74 10.02 39.47 -16.89
C GLU A 74 9.23 38.80 -18.01
N TYR A 75 9.90 38.35 -19.07
CA TYR A 75 9.18 37.70 -20.16
C TYR A 75 8.63 36.30 -19.78
N ILE A 76 9.33 35.53 -18.94
CA ILE A 76 8.79 34.30 -18.39
C ILE A 76 7.50 34.60 -17.61
N SER A 77 7.53 35.58 -16.71
CA SER A 77 6.37 35.98 -15.92
C SER A 77 5.20 36.46 -16.79
N LYS A 78 5.50 37.22 -17.86
CA LYS A 78 4.50 37.69 -18.83
C LYS A 78 3.81 36.54 -19.56
N VAL A 79 4.56 35.52 -19.98
CA VAL A 79 4.01 34.36 -20.68
C VAL A 79 3.13 33.52 -19.72
N PHE A 80 3.54 33.31 -18.47
CA PHE A 80 2.72 32.62 -17.47
C PHE A 80 1.39 33.33 -17.19
N LYS A 81 1.41 34.67 -17.09
CA LYS A 81 0.20 35.48 -16.88
C LYS A 81 -0.74 35.43 -18.10
N ALA A 82 -0.17 35.48 -19.30
CA ALA A 82 -0.96 35.43 -20.52
C ALA A 82 -1.54 34.06 -20.87
N LYS A 83 -0.94 32.99 -20.38
CA LYS A 83 -1.30 31.60 -20.68
C LYS A 83 -1.34 30.73 -19.40
N PRO A 84 -2.27 30.99 -18.48
CA PRO A 84 -2.33 30.31 -17.18
C PRO A 84 -2.59 28.80 -17.29
N ASP A 85 -3.32 28.39 -18.33
CA ASP A 85 -3.72 26.99 -18.54
C ASP A 85 -2.67 26.12 -19.26
N PHE A 86 -1.63 26.76 -19.80
CA PHE A 86 -0.59 26.04 -20.55
C PHE A 86 0.31 25.24 -19.59
N SER A 87 0.67 24.03 -20.02
CA SER A 87 1.65 23.22 -19.30
C SER A 87 3.04 23.89 -19.31
N PHE A 88 3.92 23.45 -18.39
CA PHE A 88 5.31 23.93 -18.38
C PHE A 88 6.04 23.67 -19.71
N ASN A 89 5.75 22.56 -20.39
CA ASN A 89 6.35 22.22 -21.68
C ASN A 89 5.93 23.19 -22.78
N GLU A 90 4.65 23.55 -22.81
CA GLU A 90 4.13 24.51 -23.79
C GLU A 90 4.70 25.90 -23.57
N ILE A 91 4.75 26.36 -22.32
CA ILE A 91 5.37 27.64 -21.98
C ILE A 91 6.86 27.65 -22.35
N TYR A 92 7.59 26.58 -22.04
CA TYR A 92 9.00 26.45 -22.43
C TYR A 92 9.18 26.51 -23.97
N GLY A 93 8.29 25.86 -24.71
CA GLY A 93 8.25 25.92 -26.17
C GLY A 93 8.08 27.35 -26.68
N ILE A 94 7.12 28.11 -26.14
CA ILE A 94 6.89 29.53 -26.48
C ILE A 94 8.12 30.38 -26.19
N LEU A 95 8.75 30.20 -25.03
CA LEU A 95 9.94 30.91 -24.64
C LEU A 95 11.09 30.67 -25.62
N ARG A 96 11.30 29.43 -26.03
CA ARG A 96 12.33 29.10 -27.03
C ARG A 96 12.07 29.71 -28.39
N THR A 97 10.84 29.67 -28.87
CA THR A 97 10.48 30.10 -30.24
C THR A 97 10.31 31.60 -30.35
N LYS A 98 9.73 32.26 -29.35
CA LYS A 98 9.38 33.69 -29.40
C LYS A 98 10.36 34.62 -28.68
N HIS A 99 11.13 34.10 -27.73
CA HIS A 99 12.01 34.87 -26.87
C HIS A 99 13.48 34.42 -26.90
N ALA A 100 13.84 33.56 -27.88
CA ALA A 100 15.20 33.00 -28.01
C ALA A 100 15.78 32.44 -26.72
N TYR A 101 14.92 31.86 -25.86
CA TYR A 101 15.33 31.32 -24.58
C TYR A 101 16.17 30.04 -24.77
N ASN A 102 17.42 30.08 -24.37
CA ASN A 102 18.42 29.04 -24.68
C ASN A 102 18.78 28.15 -23.49
N ARG A 103 18.15 28.35 -22.33
CA ARG A 103 18.44 27.54 -21.16
C ARG A 103 17.73 26.17 -21.23
N THR A 104 18.25 25.22 -20.46
CA THR A 104 17.66 23.87 -20.39
C THR A 104 16.29 23.89 -19.73
N TYR A 105 15.42 22.94 -20.10
CA TYR A 105 14.11 22.76 -19.45
C TYR A 105 14.21 22.59 -17.93
N CYS A 106 15.19 21.84 -17.44
CA CYS A 106 15.41 21.68 -16.00
C CYS A 106 15.78 23.00 -15.31
N GLY A 107 16.57 23.84 -15.98
CA GLY A 107 16.90 25.18 -15.49
C GLY A 107 15.67 26.08 -15.39
N PHE A 108 14.87 26.10 -16.45
CA PHE A 108 13.58 26.79 -16.49
C PHE A 108 12.64 26.31 -15.37
N TYR A 109 12.41 25.01 -15.26
CA TYR A 109 11.50 24.44 -14.26
C TYR A 109 11.92 24.83 -12.84
N ARG A 110 13.20 24.66 -12.49
CA ARG A 110 13.73 25.04 -11.17
C ARG A 110 13.55 26.52 -10.88
N PHE A 111 13.72 27.35 -11.88
CA PHE A 111 13.55 28.79 -11.76
C PHE A 111 12.10 29.17 -11.50
N VAL A 112 11.16 28.64 -12.29
CA VAL A 112 9.72 28.86 -12.14
C VAL A 112 9.24 28.44 -10.76
N VAL A 113 9.65 27.26 -10.30
CA VAL A 113 9.31 26.73 -8.96
C VAL A 113 9.90 27.62 -7.86
N LYS A 114 11.19 28.01 -7.99
CA LYS A 114 11.87 28.89 -7.01
C LYS A 114 11.21 30.26 -6.90
N LYS A 115 10.73 30.81 -8.01
CA LYS A 115 10.06 32.12 -8.07
C LYS A 115 8.56 32.05 -7.86
N ASN A 116 8.01 30.86 -7.64
CA ASN A 116 6.58 30.62 -7.44
C ASN A 116 5.69 31.26 -8.52
N LEU A 117 6.13 31.23 -9.78
CA LEU A 117 5.41 31.83 -10.90
C LEU A 117 4.12 31.12 -11.24
N ARG A 118 3.98 29.87 -10.83
CA ARG A 118 2.76 29.08 -10.86
C ARG A 118 2.57 28.45 -9.48
N PRO A 119 1.85 29.10 -8.57
CA PRO A 119 1.54 28.51 -7.27
C PRO A 119 0.84 27.17 -7.51
N ARG A 120 1.28 26.13 -6.82
CA ARG A 120 0.57 24.86 -6.80
C ARG A 120 -0.79 25.12 -6.18
N GLN A 121 -1.85 24.78 -6.88
CA GLN A 121 -3.15 24.64 -6.22
C GLN A 121 -2.96 23.62 -5.09
N GLU A 122 -3.25 24.02 -3.87
CA GLU A 122 -3.34 23.09 -2.75
C GLU A 122 -4.56 22.20 -3.01
N ILE A 123 -4.33 21.09 -3.68
CA ILE A 123 -5.33 20.04 -3.75
C ILE A 123 -5.42 19.48 -2.33
N GLU A 124 -6.55 19.69 -1.69
CA GLU A 124 -6.82 19.01 -0.41
C GLU A 124 -6.53 17.53 -0.58
N LYS A 125 -5.48 17.09 0.09
CA LYS A 125 -5.12 15.66 0.05
C LYS A 125 -6.25 14.93 0.74
N TYR A 126 -7.00 14.14 -0.04
CA TYR A 126 -7.97 13.24 0.54
C TYR A 126 -7.26 12.39 1.61
N VAL A 127 -7.61 12.63 2.87
CA VAL A 127 -7.16 11.81 4.00
C VAL A 127 -8.18 10.68 4.13
N PRO A 128 -7.82 9.46 3.76
CA PRO A 128 -8.74 8.35 3.88
C PRO A 128 -9.04 8.07 5.35
N LYS A 129 -10.33 7.97 5.69
CA LYS A 129 -10.73 7.47 7.01
C LYS A 129 -10.07 6.11 7.27
N PRO A 130 -9.56 5.86 8.48
CA PRO A 130 -9.04 4.54 8.85
C PRO A 130 -10.11 3.47 8.59
N TYR A 131 -9.69 2.31 8.08
CA TYR A 131 -10.58 1.18 7.94
C TYR A 131 -10.67 0.46 9.29
N GLU A 132 -11.84 0.48 9.89
CA GLU A 132 -12.10 -0.24 11.13
C GLU A 132 -12.32 -1.73 10.83
N THR A 133 -11.43 -2.55 11.39
CA THR A 133 -11.55 -4.00 11.30
C THR A 133 -12.48 -4.49 12.41
N PRO A 134 -13.48 -5.33 12.11
CA PRO A 134 -14.30 -5.94 13.15
C PRO A 134 -13.44 -6.68 14.18
N GLU A 135 -13.81 -6.58 15.46
CA GLU A 135 -13.10 -7.25 16.54
C GLU A 135 -13.50 -8.72 16.68
N MET A 136 -14.76 -9.04 16.34
CA MET A 136 -15.34 -10.37 16.49
C MET A 136 -15.43 -11.12 15.17
N LEU A 137 -15.20 -12.44 15.24
CA LEU A 137 -15.41 -13.35 14.11
C LEU A 137 -16.89 -13.35 13.67
N GLY A 138 -17.12 -13.55 12.38
CA GLY A 138 -18.47 -13.59 11.82
C GLY A 138 -19.15 -12.22 11.64
N THR A 139 -18.59 -11.14 12.13
CA THR A 139 -19.18 -9.80 11.90
C THR A 139 -19.16 -9.44 10.43
N LYS A 140 -18.04 -9.70 9.74
CA LYS A 140 -17.90 -9.33 8.33
C LYS A 140 -16.94 -10.23 7.59
N TRP A 141 -17.41 -10.73 6.45
CA TRP A 141 -16.56 -11.44 5.48
C TRP A 141 -16.38 -10.63 4.21
N GLN A 142 -15.22 -10.74 3.60
CA GLN A 142 -14.95 -10.23 2.26
C GLN A 142 -14.93 -11.40 1.27
N MET A 143 -15.59 -11.23 0.14
CA MET A 143 -15.61 -12.22 -0.94
C MET A 143 -15.11 -11.58 -2.23
N ASP A 144 -14.32 -12.33 -2.98
CA ASP A 144 -13.78 -11.89 -4.27
C ASP A 144 -13.49 -13.10 -5.16
N VAL A 145 -13.40 -12.86 -6.47
CA VAL A 145 -13.08 -13.87 -7.48
C VAL A 145 -11.84 -13.48 -8.25
N LYS A 146 -10.95 -14.44 -8.42
CA LYS A 146 -9.71 -14.27 -9.16
C LYS A 146 -9.59 -15.33 -10.25
N TYR A 147 -9.06 -14.94 -11.40
CA TYR A 147 -8.64 -15.90 -12.42
C TYR A 147 -7.46 -16.72 -11.94
N VAL A 148 -7.53 -18.04 -12.15
CA VAL A 148 -6.35 -18.91 -12.02
C VAL A 148 -5.44 -18.64 -13.22
N PRO A 149 -4.14 -18.34 -13.03
CA PRO A 149 -3.27 -18.07 -14.16
C PRO A 149 -3.22 -19.25 -15.12
N VAL A 150 -3.53 -18.99 -16.37
CA VAL A 150 -3.55 -20.01 -17.45
C VAL A 150 -2.23 -20.78 -17.54
N ALA A 151 -1.10 -20.11 -17.27
CA ALA A 151 0.23 -20.74 -17.29
C ALA A 151 0.37 -21.92 -16.31
N CYS A 152 -0.48 -22.00 -15.28
CA CYS A 152 -0.48 -23.09 -14.31
C CYS A 152 -1.07 -24.39 -14.87
N TYR A 153 -1.93 -24.29 -15.88
CA TYR A 153 -2.53 -25.47 -16.51
C TYR A 153 -1.55 -26.16 -17.45
N LYS A 154 -1.41 -27.47 -17.31
CA LYS A 154 -0.50 -28.34 -18.12
C LYS A 154 -1.23 -29.58 -18.64
N GLY A 155 -2.56 -29.56 -18.65
CA GLY A 155 -3.39 -30.63 -19.23
C GLY A 155 -3.54 -30.49 -20.74
N GLU A 156 -4.25 -31.43 -21.33
CA GLU A 156 -4.62 -31.38 -22.74
C GLU A 156 -5.70 -30.34 -22.99
N MET A 157 -5.57 -29.60 -24.07
CA MET A 157 -6.51 -28.58 -24.53
C MET A 157 -7.38 -29.19 -25.63
N VAL A 158 -8.57 -29.65 -25.28
CA VAL A 158 -9.58 -30.12 -26.24
C VAL A 158 -10.43 -28.95 -26.73
N HIS A 159 -10.75 -28.02 -25.81
CA HIS A 159 -11.51 -26.81 -26.09
C HIS A 159 -10.71 -25.57 -25.66
N TYR A 160 -11.02 -24.43 -26.29
CA TYR A 160 -10.33 -23.16 -26.04
C TYR A 160 -10.37 -22.71 -24.56
N ASP A 161 -11.42 -23.13 -23.82
CA ASP A 161 -11.62 -22.72 -22.43
C ASP A 161 -11.19 -23.74 -21.38
N ASP A 162 -10.60 -24.87 -21.77
CA ASP A 162 -10.21 -25.96 -20.86
C ASP A 162 -9.17 -25.54 -19.80
N ASN A 163 -8.47 -24.45 -20.04
CA ASN A 163 -7.49 -23.86 -19.12
C ASN A 163 -8.04 -22.72 -18.26
N LYS A 164 -9.32 -22.36 -18.41
CA LYS A 164 -9.96 -21.27 -17.68
C LYS A 164 -10.58 -21.78 -16.38
N TYR A 165 -10.04 -21.32 -15.27
CA TYR A 165 -10.53 -21.60 -13.94
C TYR A 165 -10.59 -20.34 -13.11
N TYR A 166 -11.47 -20.30 -12.15
CA TYR A 166 -11.74 -19.19 -11.27
C TYR A 166 -11.56 -19.60 -9.83
N GLN A 167 -10.81 -18.83 -9.06
CA GLN A 167 -10.69 -18.99 -7.62
C GLN A 167 -11.67 -18.04 -6.95
N TYR A 168 -12.65 -18.59 -6.26
CA TYR A 168 -13.47 -17.85 -5.31
C TYR A 168 -12.79 -17.87 -3.94
N THR A 169 -12.80 -16.73 -3.27
CA THR A 169 -12.14 -16.55 -1.98
C THR A 169 -13.08 -15.84 -1.02
N MET A 170 -13.24 -16.37 0.18
CA MET A 170 -13.93 -15.76 1.30
C MET A 170 -12.96 -15.62 2.48
N ILE A 171 -12.89 -14.44 3.11
CA ILE A 171 -12.03 -14.19 4.26
C ILE A 171 -12.82 -13.51 5.38
N ASP A 172 -12.72 -14.04 6.60
CA ASP A 172 -13.23 -13.38 7.80
C ASP A 172 -12.29 -12.24 8.18
N GLU A 173 -12.84 -11.03 8.34
CA GLU A 173 -12.04 -9.85 8.57
C GLU A 173 -11.34 -9.81 9.93
N ALA A 174 -11.93 -10.39 10.97
CA ALA A 174 -11.37 -10.39 12.31
C ALA A 174 -10.25 -11.42 12.46
N THR A 175 -10.49 -12.62 11.98
CA THR A 175 -9.55 -13.75 12.14
C THR A 175 -8.52 -13.84 11.02
N ARG A 176 -8.80 -13.27 9.85
CA ARG A 176 -8.06 -13.53 8.59
C ARG A 176 -8.12 -14.99 8.14
N GLU A 177 -8.91 -15.82 8.81
CA GLU A 177 -9.20 -17.16 8.30
C GLU A 177 -9.88 -17.03 6.96
N ARG A 178 -9.48 -17.86 6.01
CA ARG A 178 -10.06 -17.83 4.69
C ARG A 178 -10.44 -19.20 4.20
N PHE A 179 -11.39 -19.23 3.28
CA PHE A 179 -11.75 -20.36 2.47
C PHE A 179 -11.64 -19.98 0.99
N LEU A 180 -11.08 -20.87 0.17
CA LEU A 180 -11.02 -20.71 -1.27
C LEU A 180 -11.42 -22.01 -1.98
N PHE A 181 -12.02 -21.88 -3.16
CA PHE A 181 -12.47 -23.01 -3.94
C PHE A 181 -12.40 -22.69 -5.44
N PRO A 182 -11.97 -23.62 -6.32
CA PRO A 182 -11.94 -23.41 -7.75
C PRO A 182 -13.28 -23.73 -8.40
N TYR A 183 -13.61 -22.97 -9.46
CA TYR A 183 -14.74 -23.22 -10.34
C TYR A 183 -14.29 -23.15 -11.80
N LYS A 184 -15.01 -23.85 -12.68
CA LYS A 184 -14.83 -23.74 -14.14
C LYS A 184 -15.57 -22.54 -14.70
N GLU A 185 -16.60 -22.08 -14.01
CA GLU A 185 -17.44 -20.98 -14.43
C GLU A 185 -17.48 -19.87 -13.39
N HIS A 186 -17.68 -18.67 -13.90
CA HIS A 186 -17.75 -17.44 -13.13
C HIS A 186 -19.17 -16.87 -13.32
N ASN A 187 -20.08 -17.41 -12.56
CA ASN A 187 -21.50 -17.11 -12.67
C ASN A 187 -22.21 -17.14 -11.29
N VAL A 188 -23.49 -16.76 -11.30
CA VAL A 188 -24.32 -16.72 -10.10
C VAL A 188 -24.38 -18.08 -9.41
N SER A 189 -24.52 -19.19 -10.17
CA SER A 189 -24.62 -20.54 -9.60
C SER A 189 -23.36 -20.91 -8.81
N SER A 190 -22.18 -20.65 -9.36
CA SER A 190 -20.90 -20.85 -8.68
C SER A 190 -20.79 -20.00 -7.44
N THR A 191 -21.28 -18.74 -7.47
CA THR A 191 -21.31 -17.86 -6.30
C THR A 191 -22.19 -18.40 -5.19
N LEU A 192 -23.39 -18.88 -5.51
CA LEU A 192 -24.31 -19.43 -4.53
C LEU A 192 -23.79 -20.71 -3.88
N ASP A 193 -23.18 -21.60 -4.67
CA ASP A 193 -22.54 -22.81 -4.16
C ASP A 193 -21.34 -22.46 -3.26
N PHE A 194 -20.53 -21.50 -3.69
CA PHE A 194 -19.36 -21.07 -2.92
C PHE A 194 -19.75 -20.50 -1.54
N VAL A 195 -20.79 -19.66 -1.45
CA VAL A 195 -21.27 -19.12 -0.16
C VAL A 195 -21.70 -20.24 0.77
N LYS A 196 -22.45 -21.23 0.26
CA LYS A 196 -22.85 -22.38 1.07
C LYS A 196 -21.66 -23.18 1.57
N ARG A 197 -20.66 -23.43 0.72
CA ARG A 197 -19.41 -24.11 1.10
C ARG A 197 -18.61 -23.29 2.12
N ALA A 198 -18.54 -21.97 1.98
CA ALA A 198 -17.84 -21.10 2.91
C ALA A 198 -18.49 -21.16 4.31
N ILE A 199 -19.83 -21.06 4.40
CA ILE A 199 -20.55 -21.19 5.66
C ILE A 199 -20.29 -22.57 6.28
N ALA A 200 -20.31 -23.62 5.45
CA ALA A 200 -20.00 -24.97 5.88
C ALA A 200 -18.55 -25.10 6.40
N TYR A 201 -17.60 -24.47 5.74
CA TYR A 201 -16.19 -24.49 6.13
C TYR A 201 -15.93 -23.74 7.44
N PHE A 202 -16.44 -22.52 7.59
CA PHE A 202 -16.26 -21.73 8.80
C PHE A 202 -17.04 -22.28 10.00
N GLY A 203 -18.16 -22.97 9.75
CA GLY A 203 -19.04 -23.50 10.80
C GLY A 203 -19.95 -22.46 11.44
N TYR A 204 -19.97 -21.25 10.88
CA TYR A 204 -20.86 -20.15 11.27
C TYR A 204 -21.18 -19.28 10.04
N ALA A 205 -22.28 -18.54 10.13
CA ALA A 205 -22.67 -17.56 9.12
C ALA A 205 -22.28 -16.15 9.57
N PRO A 206 -21.82 -15.28 8.65
CA PRO A 206 -21.48 -13.90 9.00
C PRO A 206 -22.75 -13.03 9.10
N GLU A 207 -22.62 -11.88 9.76
CA GLU A 207 -23.66 -10.83 9.69
C GLU A 207 -23.66 -10.14 8.34
N THR A 208 -22.47 -9.94 7.76
CA THR A 208 -22.29 -9.20 6.51
C THR A 208 -21.30 -9.91 5.59
N ILE A 209 -21.66 -10.05 4.31
CA ILE A 209 -20.74 -10.40 3.24
C ILE A 209 -20.53 -9.17 2.38
N GLN A 210 -19.27 -8.77 2.21
CA GLN A 210 -18.86 -7.65 1.35
C GLN A 210 -18.26 -8.19 0.05
N THR A 211 -18.73 -7.64 -1.09
CA THR A 211 -18.22 -7.95 -2.42
C THR A 211 -17.92 -6.66 -3.20
N ASP A 212 -17.23 -6.78 -4.30
CA ASP A 212 -17.22 -5.75 -5.33
C ASP A 212 -18.53 -5.74 -6.14
N ASN A 213 -18.57 -4.95 -7.22
CA ASN A 213 -19.73 -4.80 -8.08
C ASN A 213 -19.67 -5.74 -9.31
N GLY A 214 -19.00 -6.88 -9.21
CA GLY A 214 -18.95 -7.88 -10.29
C GLY A 214 -20.33 -8.44 -10.63
N GLY A 215 -20.54 -8.80 -11.90
CA GLY A 215 -21.83 -9.34 -12.38
C GLY A 215 -22.21 -10.66 -11.75
N GLU A 216 -21.27 -11.38 -11.16
CA GLU A 216 -21.46 -12.61 -10.37
C GLU A 216 -22.03 -12.35 -8.97
N PHE A 217 -21.96 -11.10 -8.50
CA PHE A 217 -22.40 -10.69 -7.17
C PHE A 217 -23.60 -9.77 -7.18
N THR A 218 -23.80 -8.99 -8.26
CA THR A 218 -24.87 -8.02 -8.32
C THR A 218 -25.35 -7.76 -9.76
N ASN A 219 -26.61 -7.36 -9.90
CA ASN A 219 -27.16 -6.91 -11.16
C ASN A 219 -26.83 -5.43 -11.36
N VAL A 220 -26.11 -5.10 -12.43
CA VAL A 220 -25.92 -3.71 -12.84
C VAL A 220 -27.27 -3.17 -13.35
N LYS A 221 -27.75 -2.07 -12.76
CA LYS A 221 -28.96 -1.39 -13.20
C LYS A 221 -28.79 -0.96 -14.67
N LYS A 222 -29.58 -1.57 -15.56
CA LYS A 222 -29.58 -1.19 -17.00
C LYS A 222 -30.31 0.15 -17.18
N PRO A 223 -29.83 1.03 -18.09
CA PRO A 223 -30.56 2.25 -18.42
C PRO A 223 -32.00 1.93 -18.80
N GLY A 224 -32.98 2.62 -18.20
CA GLY A 224 -34.42 2.40 -18.48
C GLY A 224 -35.13 1.40 -17.57
N GLN A 225 -34.43 0.65 -16.71
CA GLN A 225 -35.08 -0.20 -15.70
C GLN A 225 -35.64 0.64 -14.53
N LYS A 226 -36.94 0.52 -14.26
CA LYS A 226 -37.61 1.21 -13.13
C LYS A 226 -37.17 0.64 -11.79
N GLU A 227 -37.04 -0.68 -11.69
CA GLU A 227 -36.55 -1.36 -10.48
C GLU A 227 -35.44 -2.38 -10.82
N PRO A 228 -34.38 -2.51 -10.00
CA PRO A 228 -33.37 -3.53 -10.21
C PRO A 228 -33.96 -4.90 -9.92
N VAL A 229 -33.78 -5.85 -10.85
CA VAL A 229 -34.08 -7.26 -10.56
C VAL A 229 -33.13 -7.75 -9.46
N LYS A 230 -33.70 -8.32 -8.39
CA LYS A 230 -32.92 -8.82 -7.26
C LYS A 230 -31.97 -9.92 -7.74
N HIS A 231 -30.68 -9.79 -7.41
CA HIS A 231 -29.67 -10.77 -7.80
C HIS A 231 -29.81 -12.07 -7.02
N GLY A 232 -29.46 -13.20 -7.63
CA GLY A 232 -29.55 -14.51 -6.97
C GLY A 232 -28.79 -14.59 -5.64
N LEU A 233 -27.64 -13.92 -5.55
CA LEU A 233 -26.88 -13.80 -4.30
C LEU A 233 -27.69 -13.08 -3.22
N ASP A 234 -28.32 -11.95 -3.53
CA ASP A 234 -29.12 -11.19 -2.57
C ASP A 234 -30.30 -12.04 -2.06
N ILE A 235 -30.94 -12.81 -2.94
CA ILE A 235 -32.03 -13.73 -2.56
C ILE A 235 -31.54 -14.79 -1.58
N LEU A 236 -30.37 -15.37 -1.82
CA LEU A 236 -29.77 -16.36 -0.91
C LEU A 236 -29.40 -15.74 0.44
N LEU A 237 -28.73 -14.59 0.42
CA LEU A 237 -28.26 -13.92 1.64
C LEU A 237 -29.43 -13.45 2.52
N ASP A 238 -30.53 -12.96 1.92
CA ASP A 238 -31.74 -12.61 2.67
C ASP A 238 -32.34 -13.83 3.37
N LYS A 239 -32.42 -14.98 2.66
CA LYS A 239 -32.92 -16.23 3.27
C LYS A 239 -32.05 -16.69 4.45
N LEU A 240 -30.76 -16.37 4.39
CA LEU A 240 -29.80 -16.69 5.46
C LEU A 240 -29.70 -15.56 6.51
N HIS A 241 -30.45 -14.47 6.34
CA HIS A 241 -30.37 -13.26 7.17
C HIS A 241 -28.96 -12.67 7.24
N ILE A 242 -28.25 -12.66 6.12
CA ILE A 242 -26.92 -12.09 5.96
C ILE A 242 -27.04 -10.79 5.14
N ARG A 243 -26.45 -9.71 5.61
CA ARG A 243 -26.44 -8.44 4.86
C ARG A 243 -25.44 -8.51 3.73
N HIS A 244 -25.87 -8.19 2.51
CA HIS A 244 -24.97 -7.96 1.39
C HIS A 244 -24.48 -6.51 1.38
N GLN A 245 -23.18 -6.30 1.33
CA GLN A 245 -22.55 -4.98 1.27
C GLN A 245 -21.69 -4.86 0.02
N LEU A 246 -22.13 -4.04 -0.93
CA LEU A 246 -21.32 -3.69 -2.10
C LEU A 246 -20.32 -2.60 -1.73
N ILE A 247 -19.08 -2.72 -2.18
CA ILE A 247 -18.11 -1.64 -2.08
C ILE A 247 -18.48 -0.50 -3.03
N ARG A 248 -18.13 0.74 -2.68
CA ARG A 248 -18.28 1.86 -3.60
C ARG A 248 -17.37 1.66 -4.81
N ALA A 249 -17.87 1.99 -5.99
CA ALA A 249 -17.07 1.99 -7.21
C ALA A 249 -15.78 2.80 -7.00
N TYR A 250 -14.70 2.35 -7.58
CA TYR A 250 -13.35 2.97 -7.48
C TYR A 250 -12.77 3.07 -6.06
N THR A 251 -13.23 2.23 -5.11
CA THR A 251 -12.67 2.16 -3.75
C THR A 251 -12.12 0.77 -3.40
N PRO A 252 -11.10 0.27 -4.10
CA PRO A 252 -10.57 -1.10 -3.89
C PRO A 252 -10.07 -1.35 -2.46
N ARG A 253 -9.66 -0.30 -1.75
CA ARG A 253 -9.22 -0.41 -0.34
C ARG A 253 -10.21 -1.10 0.59
N LEU A 254 -11.51 -1.01 0.29
CA LEU A 254 -12.54 -1.61 1.13
C LEU A 254 -12.48 -3.14 1.06
N ASN A 255 -12.01 -3.72 -0.05
CA ASN A 255 -11.82 -5.17 -0.22
C ASN A 255 -10.35 -5.61 0.03
N GLY A 256 -9.56 -4.76 0.68
CA GLY A 256 -8.10 -4.90 0.79
C GLY A 256 -7.63 -6.16 1.52
N LYS A 257 -8.47 -6.83 2.35
CA LYS A 257 -8.06 -8.05 3.05
C LYS A 257 -8.07 -9.25 2.11
N VAL A 258 -9.11 -9.40 1.30
CA VAL A 258 -9.16 -10.48 0.30
C VAL A 258 -8.15 -10.22 -0.83
N GLU A 259 -8.01 -8.97 -1.29
CA GLU A 259 -6.97 -8.60 -2.28
C GLU A 259 -5.56 -8.90 -1.76
N ARG A 260 -5.26 -8.60 -0.50
CA ARG A 260 -3.98 -8.95 0.12
C ARG A 260 -3.77 -10.46 0.18
N SER A 261 -4.83 -11.25 0.39
CA SER A 261 -4.75 -12.70 0.33
C SER A 261 -4.43 -13.20 -1.09
N HIS A 262 -5.00 -12.59 -2.11
CA HIS A 262 -4.71 -12.89 -3.53
C HIS A 262 -3.24 -12.63 -3.90
N ARG A 263 -2.63 -11.58 -3.33
CA ARG A 263 -1.19 -11.35 -3.49
C ARG A 263 -0.38 -12.49 -2.86
N SER A 264 -0.77 -12.97 -1.70
CA SER A 264 -0.15 -14.14 -1.07
C SER A 264 -0.31 -15.40 -1.91
N ASP A 265 -1.45 -15.55 -2.61
CA ASP A 265 -1.68 -16.66 -3.55
C ASP A 265 -0.74 -16.57 -4.73
N GLN A 266 -0.52 -15.37 -5.29
CA GLN A 266 0.39 -15.19 -6.40
C GLN A 266 1.81 -15.57 -6.00
N GLU A 267 2.30 -15.04 -4.87
CA GLU A 267 3.67 -15.22 -4.39
C GLU A 267 3.94 -16.65 -3.89
N GLY A 268 3.01 -17.26 -3.15
CA GLY A 268 3.24 -18.52 -2.43
C GLY A 268 2.62 -19.76 -3.07
N PHE A 269 1.76 -19.59 -4.08
CA PHE A 269 1.05 -20.70 -4.69
C PHE A 269 1.13 -20.68 -6.21
N TYR A 270 0.63 -19.63 -6.90
CA TYR A 270 0.54 -19.63 -8.35
C TYR A 270 1.87 -19.60 -9.07
N ASN A 271 2.90 -18.97 -8.51
CA ASN A 271 4.23 -18.93 -9.13
C ASN A 271 4.86 -20.32 -9.32
N THR A 272 4.42 -21.31 -8.54
CA THR A 272 4.94 -22.69 -8.59
C THR A 272 3.88 -23.73 -8.94
N LEU A 273 2.61 -23.30 -9.05
CA LEU A 273 1.50 -24.20 -9.32
C LEU A 273 1.57 -24.75 -10.74
N THR A 274 1.43 -26.07 -10.85
CA THR A 274 1.10 -26.74 -12.11
C THR A 274 0.01 -27.76 -11.85
N PHE A 275 -0.93 -27.93 -12.77
CA PHE A 275 -1.98 -28.95 -12.68
C PHE A 275 -2.47 -29.36 -14.06
N LYS A 276 -3.00 -30.59 -14.18
CA LYS A 276 -3.52 -31.12 -15.43
C LYS A 276 -5.04 -31.31 -15.41
N THR A 277 -5.63 -31.49 -14.24
CA THR A 277 -7.06 -31.74 -14.11
C THR A 277 -7.68 -30.83 -13.05
N TYR A 278 -9.01 -30.64 -13.15
CA TYR A 278 -9.76 -29.86 -12.15
C TYR A 278 -9.62 -30.44 -10.73
N GLU A 279 -9.64 -31.77 -10.60
CA GLU A 279 -9.50 -32.42 -9.30
C GLU A 279 -8.10 -32.21 -8.67
N GLU A 280 -7.09 -32.18 -9.52
CA GLU A 280 -5.72 -31.84 -9.07
C GLU A 280 -5.65 -30.40 -8.57
N LEU A 281 -6.23 -29.43 -9.31
CA LEU A 281 -6.33 -28.04 -8.89
C LEU A 281 -7.05 -27.92 -7.55
N LYS A 282 -8.22 -28.54 -7.42
CA LYS A 282 -9.02 -28.55 -6.20
C LYS A 282 -8.24 -29.09 -4.99
N LYS A 283 -7.53 -30.22 -5.16
CA LYS A 283 -6.68 -30.80 -4.12
C LYS A 283 -5.53 -29.86 -3.72
N LYS A 284 -4.84 -29.26 -4.68
CA LYS A 284 -3.74 -28.31 -4.44
C LYS A 284 -4.24 -27.04 -3.75
N MET A 285 -5.38 -26.51 -4.15
CA MET A 285 -6.01 -25.36 -3.49
C MET A 285 -6.43 -25.68 -2.04
N MET A 286 -6.97 -26.87 -1.78
CA MET A 286 -7.29 -27.30 -0.41
C MET A 286 -6.02 -27.30 0.47
N GLN A 287 -4.94 -27.90 -0.02
CA GLN A 287 -3.66 -27.93 0.70
C GLN A 287 -3.10 -26.53 0.95
N TRP A 288 -3.21 -25.65 -0.07
CA TRP A 288 -2.79 -24.25 0.06
C TRP A 288 -3.64 -23.48 1.07
N ASN A 289 -4.96 -23.71 1.10
CA ASN A 289 -5.85 -23.08 2.08
C ASN A 289 -5.49 -23.50 3.52
N ILE A 290 -5.22 -24.79 3.75
CA ILE A 290 -4.74 -25.28 5.05
C ILE A 290 -3.41 -24.58 5.42
N ARG A 291 -2.45 -24.54 4.50
CA ARG A 291 -1.16 -23.89 4.73
C ARG A 291 -1.30 -22.39 5.05
N TYR A 292 -2.16 -21.68 4.33
CA TYR A 292 -2.41 -20.26 4.57
C TYR A 292 -2.98 -20.02 5.97
N ASN A 293 -3.97 -20.79 6.39
CA ASN A 293 -4.64 -20.60 7.68
C ASN A 293 -3.77 -21.04 8.89
N ASN A 294 -2.71 -21.81 8.64
CA ASN A 294 -1.69 -22.18 9.63
C ASN A 294 -0.43 -21.32 9.56
N ARG A 295 -0.38 -20.30 8.73
CA ARG A 295 0.78 -19.41 8.62
C ARG A 295 0.59 -18.17 9.51
N PRO A 296 1.60 -17.77 10.31
CA PRO A 296 1.53 -16.54 11.08
C PRO A 296 1.38 -15.29 10.20
N HIS A 297 0.55 -14.35 10.63
CA HIS A 297 0.27 -13.10 9.95
C HIS A 297 0.70 -11.90 10.81
N ALA A 298 1.47 -10.98 10.23
CA ALA A 298 1.94 -9.79 10.92
C ALA A 298 0.81 -8.86 11.43
N SER A 299 -0.39 -8.94 10.81
CA SER A 299 -1.57 -8.18 11.23
C SER A 299 -2.34 -8.82 12.39
N LEU A 300 -2.04 -10.08 12.71
CA LEU A 300 -2.65 -10.79 13.83
C LEU A 300 -1.66 -10.83 14.99
N ARG A 301 -2.03 -10.18 16.10
CA ARG A 301 -1.23 -10.15 17.32
C ARG A 301 -2.04 -10.71 18.47
N ASN A 302 -1.35 -11.22 19.50
CA ASN A 302 -2.01 -11.62 20.74
C ASN A 302 -2.65 -10.41 21.43
N ARG A 303 -3.58 -10.64 22.36
CA ARG A 303 -4.29 -9.60 23.13
C ARG A 303 -3.34 -8.76 23.98
N GLU A 304 -2.23 -9.32 24.42
CA GLU A 304 -1.24 -8.66 25.27
C GLU A 304 -0.33 -7.68 24.50
N GLY A 305 -0.55 -7.52 23.17
CA GLY A 305 0.24 -6.61 22.35
C GLY A 305 1.70 -7.05 22.12
N LYS A 306 2.08 -8.24 22.58
CA LYS A 306 3.41 -8.81 22.32
C LYS A 306 3.63 -8.96 20.82
N LYS A 307 4.86 -8.81 20.34
CA LYS A 307 5.24 -8.93 18.92
C LYS A 307 5.19 -10.38 18.39
N VAL A 308 4.30 -11.20 18.91
CA VAL A 308 4.08 -12.57 18.45
C VAL A 308 2.98 -12.54 17.40
N TRP A 309 3.29 -13.05 16.22
CA TRP A 309 2.32 -13.15 15.13
C TRP A 309 1.52 -14.43 15.27
N TRP A 310 0.22 -14.26 15.21
CA TRP A 310 -0.71 -15.39 15.25
C TRP A 310 -1.10 -15.87 13.87
N THR A 311 -1.45 -17.16 13.80
CA THR A 311 -2.12 -17.72 12.65
C THR A 311 -3.60 -17.35 12.66
N PRO A 312 -4.30 -17.37 11.52
CA PRO A 312 -5.75 -17.23 11.47
C PRO A 312 -6.49 -18.20 12.39
N LEU A 313 -6.05 -19.47 12.49
CA LEU A 313 -6.68 -20.46 13.35
C LEU A 313 -6.47 -20.20 14.84
N GLU A 314 -5.29 -19.72 15.25
CA GLU A 314 -5.05 -19.29 16.64
C GLU A 314 -5.94 -18.11 17.00
N LYS A 315 -6.06 -17.12 16.08
CA LYS A 315 -6.95 -15.97 16.30
C LYS A 315 -8.41 -16.38 16.38
N ARG A 316 -8.84 -17.32 15.54
CA ARG A 316 -10.18 -17.90 15.62
C ARG A 316 -10.43 -18.57 16.97
N ALA A 317 -9.52 -19.44 17.41
CA ALA A 317 -9.65 -20.12 18.70
C ALA A 317 -9.74 -19.14 19.87
N ASP A 318 -8.92 -18.09 19.87
CA ASP A 318 -8.96 -17.01 20.85
C ASP A 318 -10.32 -16.30 20.91
N LEU A 319 -10.89 -15.95 19.74
CA LEU A 319 -12.19 -15.28 19.69
C LEU A 319 -13.36 -16.21 20.05
N LEU A 320 -13.25 -17.51 19.72
CA LEU A 320 -14.25 -18.49 20.15
C LEU A 320 -14.25 -18.68 21.67
N ASN A 321 -13.08 -18.71 22.30
CA ASN A 321 -12.98 -18.78 23.76
C ASN A 321 -13.61 -17.54 24.41
N LEU A 322 -13.35 -16.35 23.86
CA LEU A 322 -13.99 -15.11 24.30
C LEU A 322 -15.52 -15.16 24.24
N LEU A 323 -16.07 -15.72 23.16
CA LEU A 323 -17.52 -15.87 23.01
C LEU A 323 -18.08 -16.84 24.04
N GLN A 324 -17.33 -17.90 24.41
CA GLN A 324 -17.75 -18.83 25.46
C GLN A 324 -17.72 -18.19 26.85
N GLU A 325 -16.73 -17.36 27.13
CA GLU A 325 -16.60 -16.62 28.39
C GLU A 325 -17.70 -15.56 28.56
N LYS A 326 -18.13 -14.95 27.44
CA LYS A 326 -19.10 -13.84 27.43
C LYS A 326 -20.48 -14.26 26.89
N LYS A 327 -20.90 -15.49 27.12
CA LYS A 327 -22.16 -16.06 26.59
C LYS A 327 -23.41 -15.22 26.79
N GLU A 328 -23.42 -14.32 27.77
CA GLU A 328 -24.57 -13.45 28.08
C GLU A 328 -24.60 -12.14 27.29
N GLU A 329 -23.50 -11.74 26.64
CA GLU A 329 -23.39 -10.43 25.91
C GLU A 329 -23.48 -10.53 24.39
N PHE A 330 -23.30 -11.71 23.77
CA PHE A 330 -23.19 -11.81 22.32
C PHE A 330 -24.20 -12.81 21.70
N GLU A 331 -25.34 -12.32 21.26
CA GLU A 331 -26.32 -13.06 20.41
C GLU A 331 -25.85 -13.24 18.95
N VAL A 332 -24.63 -12.85 18.60
CA VAL A 332 -24.24 -12.44 17.25
C VAL A 332 -23.68 -13.56 16.37
N VAL A 333 -23.13 -14.64 16.93
CA VAL A 333 -22.55 -15.71 16.10
C VAL A 333 -23.49 -16.87 15.90
N ARG A 334 -24.01 -17.03 14.69
CA ARG A 334 -24.90 -18.12 14.31
C ARG A 334 -24.09 -19.37 13.92
N PHE A 335 -23.92 -20.29 14.85
CA PHE A 335 -23.30 -21.57 14.54
C PHE A 335 -24.24 -22.45 13.71
N VAL A 336 -23.71 -23.02 12.64
CA VAL A 336 -24.41 -23.91 11.73
C VAL A 336 -23.90 -25.33 11.97
N LYS A 337 -24.78 -26.35 12.10
CA LYS A 337 -24.37 -27.76 12.11
C LYS A 337 -23.79 -28.13 10.74
N VAL A 338 -22.51 -28.40 10.66
CA VAL A 338 -21.78 -28.52 9.39
C VAL A 338 -20.90 -29.77 9.35
N PRO A 339 -20.56 -30.24 8.14
CA PRO A 339 -19.56 -31.31 7.97
C PRO A 339 -18.26 -30.98 8.67
N ARG A 340 -17.74 -31.89 9.46
CA ARG A 340 -16.68 -31.67 10.44
C ARG A 340 -15.26 -31.64 9.87
N THR A 341 -15.05 -31.85 8.57
CA THR A 341 -13.71 -31.88 7.97
C THR A 341 -13.62 -31.05 6.69
N ILE A 342 -12.47 -30.38 6.47
CA ILE A 342 -12.21 -29.64 5.25
C ILE A 342 -12.37 -30.49 3.99
N LYS A 343 -12.03 -31.80 4.07
CA LYS A 343 -12.21 -32.73 2.96
C LYS A 343 -13.68 -32.88 2.57
N GLN A 344 -14.59 -32.92 3.56
CA GLN A 344 -16.04 -33.01 3.31
C GLN A 344 -16.57 -31.76 2.63
N VAL A 345 -16.09 -30.54 3.02
CA VAL A 345 -16.48 -29.27 2.39
C VAL A 345 -16.04 -29.21 0.92
N TYR A 346 -14.88 -29.79 0.61
CA TYR A 346 -14.39 -29.86 -0.77
C TYR A 346 -15.03 -31.00 -1.58
N ALA A 347 -15.60 -32.01 -0.92
CA ALA A 347 -16.24 -33.14 -1.56
C ALA A 347 -17.76 -32.94 -1.83
N VAL A 348 -18.44 -32.12 -1.01
CA VAL A 348 -19.89 -31.88 -1.17
C VAL A 348 -20.12 -31.11 -2.46
N VAL A 349 -20.82 -31.70 -3.38
CA VAL A 349 -21.37 -31.15 -4.62
C VAL A 349 -22.83 -30.86 -4.41
#